data_ea4d5a942eaa7ca5b32e93425f4ace16
#
_entry.id   ea4d5a942eaa7ca5b32e93425f4ace16
#
_cell.length_a   1.000
_cell.length_b   1.000
_cell.length_c   1.000
_cell.angle_alpha   90.00
_cell.angle_beta   90.00
_cell.angle_gamma   90.00
#
_symmetry.space_group_name_H-M   'P 1'
#
loop_
_entity.id
_entity.type
_entity.pdbx_description
1 polymer ?
#
loop_
_entity_poly.entity_id
_entity_poly.type
_entity_poly.pdbx_seq_one_letter_code
_entity_poly.pdbx_strand_id
1 'polypeptide(L)'
;MKIIIDECVPHIVKKRLIEREIKTVQEMGWAGVKNGELLKFVEAEFDVFITSDKNLRYQQNLKDREIAILLLPSDQVPVIENLLPQIDEELENIKLGDFIEI
;
A
#
# COMPACT_ATOMS: atom_id res chain seq x y z
N MET A 1 -4.49 -11.88 3.48
CA MET A 1 -3.77 -10.73 4.07
C MET A 1 -4.66 -9.50 4.12
N LYS A 2 -4.51 -8.72 5.14
CA LYS A 2 -5.20 -7.42 5.24
C LYS A 2 -4.38 -6.35 4.57
N ILE A 3 -5.00 -5.64 3.64
CA ILE A 3 -4.33 -4.65 2.78
C ILE A 3 -4.91 -3.27 3.05
N ILE A 4 -4.06 -2.26 3.12
CA ILE A 4 -4.48 -0.87 3.22
C ILE A 4 -3.81 -0.05 2.11
N ILE A 5 -4.57 0.85 1.48
CA ILE A 5 -4.05 1.77 0.48
C ILE A 5 -3.94 3.18 1.06
N ASP A 6 -2.83 3.84 0.73
CA ASP A 6 -2.53 5.20 1.16
C ASP A 6 -3.48 6.22 0.50
N GLU A 7 -3.56 7.42 1.07
CA GLU A 7 -4.40 8.51 0.56
C GLU A 7 -4.12 8.85 -0.90
N CYS A 8 -2.86 8.76 -1.31
CA CYS A 8 -2.45 9.09 -2.68
C CYS A 8 -2.83 8.03 -3.71
N VAL A 9 -3.21 6.83 -3.28
CA VAL A 9 -3.56 5.74 -4.19
C VAL A 9 -5.02 5.87 -4.62
N PRO A 10 -5.31 5.83 -5.95
CA PRO A 10 -6.70 5.91 -6.41
C PRO A 10 -7.55 4.76 -5.88
N HIS A 11 -8.79 5.08 -5.53
CA HIS A 11 -9.74 4.10 -4.99
C HIS A 11 -10.10 2.99 -5.97
N ILE A 12 -9.75 3.15 -7.25
CA ILE A 12 -9.93 2.10 -8.26
C ILE A 12 -9.25 0.80 -7.87
N VAL A 13 -8.14 0.87 -7.14
CA VAL A 13 -7.44 -0.33 -6.64
C VAL A 13 -8.38 -1.15 -5.76
N LYS A 14 -9.04 -0.50 -4.82
CA LYS A 14 -10.00 -1.17 -3.94
C LYS A 14 -11.22 -1.66 -4.72
N LYS A 15 -11.74 -0.83 -5.62
CA LYS A 15 -12.95 -1.16 -6.39
C LYS A 15 -12.76 -2.32 -7.35
N ARG A 16 -11.59 -2.45 -7.95
CA ARG A 16 -11.33 -3.47 -8.97
C ARG A 16 -10.81 -4.77 -8.39
N LEU A 17 -10.12 -4.73 -7.25
CA LEU A 17 -9.59 -5.92 -6.57
C LEU A 17 -10.55 -6.38 -5.48
N ILE A 18 -11.80 -6.61 -5.84
CA ILE A 18 -12.91 -6.86 -4.89
C ILE A 18 -12.76 -8.16 -4.11
N GLU A 19 -11.99 -9.11 -4.61
CA GLU A 19 -11.77 -10.39 -3.93
C GLU A 19 -10.78 -10.27 -2.76
N ARG A 20 -10.09 -9.15 -2.66
CA ARG A 20 -9.12 -8.90 -1.60
C ARG A 20 -9.72 -7.98 -0.53
N GLU A 21 -9.34 -8.20 0.71
CA GLU A 21 -9.74 -7.34 1.82
C GLU A 21 -8.85 -6.10 1.82
N ILE A 22 -9.37 -5.00 1.27
CA ILE A 22 -8.65 -3.74 1.13
C ILE A 22 -9.40 -2.63 1.85
N LYS A 23 -8.69 -1.91 2.72
CA LYS A 23 -9.18 -0.70 3.38
C LYS A 23 -8.40 0.50 2.88
N THR A 24 -8.93 1.69 3.10
CA THR A 24 -8.23 2.94 2.79
C THR A 24 -7.79 3.62 4.08
N VAL A 25 -6.73 4.42 3.99
CA VAL A 25 -6.27 5.23 5.13
C VAL A 25 -7.40 6.16 5.61
N GLN A 26 -8.19 6.70 4.68
CA GLN A 26 -9.31 7.57 5.01
C GLN A 26 -10.39 6.83 5.80
N GLU A 27 -10.72 5.58 5.42
CA GLU A 27 -11.71 4.77 6.15
C GLU A 27 -11.29 4.50 7.59
N MET A 28 -9.99 4.41 7.83
CA MET A 28 -9.46 4.15 9.17
C MET A 28 -9.40 5.41 10.04
N GLY A 29 -9.69 6.58 9.46
CA GLY A 29 -9.57 7.83 10.18
C GLY A 29 -8.14 8.34 10.31
N TRP A 30 -7.23 7.85 9.47
CA TRP A 30 -5.80 8.18 9.54
C TRP A 30 -5.37 9.19 8.48
N ALA A 31 -6.31 9.83 7.79
CA ALA A 31 -6.00 10.86 6.80
C ALA A 31 -5.16 11.98 7.43
N GLY A 32 -4.09 12.40 6.73
CA GLY A 32 -3.20 13.45 7.21
C GLY A 32 -2.13 13.00 8.18
N VAL A 33 -2.15 11.74 8.62
CA VAL A 33 -1.09 11.21 9.49
C VAL A 33 0.18 11.02 8.67
N LYS A 34 1.32 11.48 9.21
CA LYS A 34 2.61 11.42 8.52
C LYS A 34 3.15 9.98 8.46
N ASN A 35 3.95 9.69 7.43
CA ASN A 35 4.43 8.34 7.13
C ASN A 35 5.02 7.58 8.31
N GLY A 36 5.86 8.20 9.12
CA GLY A 36 6.49 7.52 10.26
C GLY A 36 5.47 7.00 11.27
N GLU A 37 4.49 7.81 11.61
CA GLU A 37 3.40 7.46 12.52
C GLU A 37 2.37 6.56 11.84
N LEU A 38 2.07 6.87 10.57
CA LEU A 38 1.13 6.07 9.79
C LEU A 38 1.57 4.62 9.71
N LEU A 39 2.87 4.37 9.46
CA LEU A 39 3.39 3.02 9.37
C LEU A 39 3.23 2.25 10.68
N LYS A 40 3.30 2.91 11.83
CA LYS A 40 3.06 2.26 13.11
C LYS A 40 1.61 1.79 13.24
N PHE A 41 0.66 2.63 12.82
CA PHE A 41 -0.75 2.25 12.85
C PHE A 41 -1.04 1.12 11.87
N VAL A 42 -0.50 1.23 10.66
CA VAL A 42 -0.70 0.24 9.60
C VAL A 42 -0.14 -1.11 10.03
N GLU A 43 1.08 -1.13 10.53
CA GLU A 43 1.76 -2.36 10.96
C GLU A 43 0.99 -3.12 12.05
N ALA A 44 0.29 -2.39 12.92
CA ALA A 44 -0.47 -2.98 14.01
C ALA A 44 -1.71 -3.75 13.53
N GLU A 45 -2.29 -3.37 12.38
CA GLU A 45 -3.57 -3.91 11.95
C GLU A 45 -3.58 -4.51 10.54
N PHE A 46 -2.54 -4.27 9.74
CA PHE A 46 -2.51 -4.69 8.33
C PHE A 46 -1.22 -5.44 8.01
N ASP A 47 -1.26 -6.17 6.90
CA ASP A 47 -0.12 -6.96 6.42
C ASP A 47 0.58 -6.28 5.26
N VAL A 48 -0.15 -5.54 4.42
CA VAL A 48 0.37 -4.91 3.21
C VAL A 48 -0.07 -3.45 3.14
N PHE A 49 0.87 -2.57 2.85
CA PHE A 49 0.63 -1.16 2.60
C PHE A 49 0.95 -0.83 1.14
N ILE A 50 -0.05 -0.36 0.40
CA ILE A 50 0.12 0.06 -0.99
C ILE A 50 0.17 1.58 -1.02
N THR A 51 1.23 2.14 -1.59
CA THR A 51 1.43 3.59 -1.65
C THR A 51 2.10 3.98 -2.96
N SER A 52 1.97 5.23 -3.35
CA SER A 52 2.74 5.83 -4.44
C SER A 52 3.72 6.89 -3.94
N ASP A 53 3.90 7.01 -2.63
CA ASP A 53 4.83 7.95 -2.03
C ASP A 53 6.26 7.41 -2.12
N LYS A 54 7.01 7.92 -3.09
CA LYS A 54 8.39 7.47 -3.35
C LYS A 54 9.36 7.81 -2.24
N ASN A 55 9.02 8.70 -1.34
CA ASN A 55 9.85 9.03 -0.18
C ASN A 55 10.01 7.84 0.77
N LEU A 56 9.12 6.86 0.72
CA LEU A 56 9.24 5.65 1.53
C LEU A 56 10.53 4.87 1.26
N ARG A 57 11.11 4.99 0.05
CA ARG A 57 12.40 4.36 -0.26
C ARG A 57 13.51 4.76 0.69
N TYR A 58 13.41 5.96 1.26
CA TYR A 58 14.46 6.54 2.09
C TYR A 58 14.20 6.39 3.58
N GLN A 59 13.16 5.69 3.97
CA GLN A 59 12.84 5.46 5.37
C GLN A 59 13.77 4.40 5.95
N GLN A 60 14.54 4.78 6.96
CA GLN A 60 15.58 3.93 7.52
C GLN A 60 15.06 2.69 8.26
N ASN A 61 13.84 2.74 8.76
CA ASN A 61 13.30 1.69 9.63
C ASN A 61 12.45 0.64 8.91
N LEU A 62 12.41 0.67 7.56
CA LEU A 62 11.58 -0.29 6.80
C LEU A 62 12.06 -1.73 6.95
N LYS A 63 13.36 -1.94 7.10
CA LYS A 63 13.96 -3.27 7.20
C LYS A 63 13.53 -4.02 8.46
N ASP A 64 13.21 -3.29 9.51
CA ASP A 64 12.85 -3.88 10.80
C ASP A 64 11.34 -4.04 10.98
N ARG A 65 10.56 -3.69 9.96
CA ARG A 65 9.10 -3.79 10.02
C ARG A 65 8.62 -5.09 9.41
N GLU A 66 7.61 -5.66 10.00
CA GLU A 66 6.99 -6.89 9.49
C GLU A 66 6.01 -6.62 8.35
N ILE A 67 5.64 -5.37 8.12
CA ILE A 67 4.70 -5.02 7.07
C ILE A 67 5.34 -5.14 5.68
N ALA A 68 4.57 -5.60 4.70
CA ALA A 68 4.98 -5.58 3.29
C ALA A 68 4.55 -4.25 2.67
N ILE A 69 5.38 -3.69 1.81
CA ILE A 69 5.10 -2.44 1.12
C ILE A 69 5.15 -2.66 -0.39
N LEU A 70 4.10 -2.21 -1.06
CA LEU A 70 4.03 -2.19 -2.52
C LEU A 70 4.02 -0.73 -2.96
N LEU A 71 5.09 -0.30 -3.62
CA LEU A 71 5.24 1.08 -4.09
C LEU A 71 4.86 1.16 -5.56
N LEU A 72 3.84 1.97 -5.84
CA LEU A 72 3.33 2.20 -7.19
C LEU A 72 4.08 3.35 -7.86
N PRO A 73 4.23 3.32 -9.20
CA PRO A 73 5.01 4.34 -9.92
C PRO A 73 4.27 5.67 -10.08
N SER A 74 2.97 5.70 -9.84
CA SER A 74 2.13 6.88 -10.11
C SER A 74 0.88 6.85 -9.24
N ASP A 75 0.26 8.01 -9.08
CA ASP A 75 -1.07 8.17 -8.47
C ASP A 75 -2.16 8.45 -9.52
N GLN A 76 -1.80 8.40 -10.81
CA GLN A 76 -2.73 8.69 -11.90
C GLN A 76 -3.60 7.49 -12.23
N VAL A 77 -4.92 7.69 -12.29
CA VAL A 77 -5.88 6.61 -12.53
C VAL A 77 -5.58 5.80 -13.79
N PRO A 78 -5.30 6.42 -14.97
CA PRO A 78 -5.03 5.63 -16.16
C PRO A 78 -3.81 4.71 -16.02
N VAL A 79 -2.76 5.18 -15.35
CA VAL A 79 -1.55 4.39 -15.12
C VAL A 79 -1.87 3.22 -14.19
N ILE A 80 -2.55 3.49 -13.09
CA ILE A 80 -2.91 2.47 -12.10
C ILE A 80 -3.85 1.44 -12.71
N GLU A 81 -4.82 1.87 -13.52
CA GLU A 81 -5.75 0.96 -14.19
C GLU A 81 -5.01 -0.05 -15.07
N ASN A 82 -4.01 0.40 -15.81
CA ASN A 82 -3.18 -0.47 -16.64
C ASN A 82 -2.31 -1.43 -15.83
N LEU A 83 -2.01 -1.08 -14.60
CA LEU A 83 -1.16 -1.87 -13.71
C LEU A 83 -1.94 -2.84 -12.82
N LEU A 84 -3.27 -2.80 -12.83
CA LEU A 84 -4.08 -3.65 -11.94
C LEU A 84 -3.74 -5.14 -12.02
N PRO A 85 -3.55 -5.74 -13.20
CA PRO A 85 -3.16 -7.14 -13.27
C PRO A 85 -1.81 -7.41 -12.60
N GLN A 86 -0.84 -6.51 -12.77
CA GLN A 86 0.47 -6.64 -12.15
C GLN A 86 0.40 -6.43 -10.64
N ILE A 87 -0.41 -5.47 -10.19
CA ILE A 87 -0.63 -5.25 -8.76
C ILE A 87 -1.22 -6.49 -8.12
N ASP A 88 -2.22 -7.08 -8.76
CA ASP A 88 -2.86 -8.29 -8.26
C ASP A 88 -1.87 -9.46 -8.17
N GLU A 89 -1.02 -9.62 -9.18
CA GLU A 89 0.01 -10.65 -9.20
C GLU A 89 1.03 -10.45 -8.07
N GLU A 90 1.47 -9.21 -7.86
CA GLU A 90 2.40 -8.91 -6.76
C GLU A 90 1.78 -9.20 -5.40
N LEU A 91 0.51 -8.86 -5.21
CA LEU A 91 -0.21 -9.14 -3.97
C LEU A 91 -0.35 -10.64 -3.71
N GLU A 92 -0.42 -11.44 -4.77
CA GLU A 92 -0.48 -12.90 -4.64
C GLU A 92 0.81 -13.49 -4.08
N ASN A 93 1.95 -12.87 -4.38
CA ASN A 93 3.27 -13.39 -4.05
C ASN A 93 3.99 -12.64 -2.93
N ILE A 94 3.47 -11.50 -2.50
CA ILE A 94 4.13 -10.64 -1.51
C ILE A 94 4.16 -11.31 -0.13
N LYS A 95 5.27 -11.10 0.59
CA LYS A 95 5.48 -11.64 1.93
C LYS A 95 5.73 -10.52 2.91
N LEU A 96 5.41 -10.76 4.18
CA LEU A 96 5.68 -9.79 5.25
C LEU A 96 7.16 -9.39 5.22
N GLY A 97 7.41 -8.11 5.31
CA GLY A 97 8.75 -7.55 5.27
C GLY A 97 9.25 -7.20 3.87
N ASP A 98 8.54 -7.59 2.81
CA ASP A 98 8.93 -7.24 1.45
C ASP A 98 8.73 -5.75 1.17
N PHE A 99 9.62 -5.20 0.35
CA PHE A 99 9.47 -3.87 -0.22
C PHE A 99 9.57 -4.03 -1.74
N ILE A 100 8.44 -3.93 -2.41
CA ILE A 100 8.36 -4.15 -3.86
C ILE A 100 7.97 -2.86 -4.56
N GLU A 101 8.75 -2.48 -5.57
CA GLU A 101 8.44 -1.35 -6.44
C GLU A 101 8.01 -1.88 -7.81
N ILE A 102 6.91 -1.35 -8.29
CA ILE A 102 6.46 -1.63 -9.66
C ILE A 102 7.02 -0.59 -10.62
#